data_0879e81efd81bfa723c6c002954ccca1
#
_entry.id   0879e81efd81bfa723c6c002954ccca1
#
_cell.length_a   1.000
_cell.length_b   1.000
_cell.length_c   1.000
_cell.angle_alpha   90.00
_cell.angle_beta   90.00
_cell.angle_gamma   90.00
#
_symmetry.space_group_name_H-M   'P 1'
#
loop_
_entity.id
_entity.type
_entity.pdbx_description
1 polymer ?
#
loop_
_entity_poly.entity_id
_entity_poly.type
_entity_poly.pdbx_seq_one_letter_code
_entity_poly.pdbx_strand_id
1 'polypeptide(L)'
;MQKLTLLYRFFIPIELKDDPFVYRKAKVLTNVILFSISVGIVLQILAAIFVQSNPVPIYPAILACLFLLFLFKKTANIVLVSNLLSLFWALPLMSVIPETNGLYSDNLLWLFLAPLIVLLFANRRYGFMWLCVLLAYTYYLYLFHSQKNIAPFASASEPEYYLISYAFLFIAIFFVVVIFETGQLLTIRLLTQQKAILEEQAREIAHKNAELLAIEEQLRETNQDLENFAFAASHDLKEPLRMIGMYTQLTKKRLDSKLDDSSREFMGYVTDGVGRMQNLLDALLEYSRLGKNKNELKEIDLNDTLFMVIHNLMPRMNETNAAVITNPLPIVKATSFEMIQLFQNLIANSIKFRRAGIPPNIEIKVNETVTGDFIFTVADNGIGIPESHQERVFKIFERLHSRTDYEGSGIGLATCKKIIQSSGGKIWLESTEGVGTTFYFTLPKFTAN
;
A
#
# COMPACT_ATOMS: atom_id res chain seq x y z
N MET A 1 13.88 23.76 -24.91
CA MET A 1 12.81 23.99 -23.92
C MET A 1 13.04 25.21 -23.01
N GLN A 2 14.20 25.47 -22.44
CA GLN A 2 14.45 26.63 -21.53
C GLN A 2 14.17 28.01 -22.15
N LYS A 3 14.47 28.26 -23.43
CA LYS A 3 14.22 29.55 -24.09
C LYS A 3 12.71 29.86 -24.29
N LEU A 4 11.90 28.84 -24.56
CA LEU A 4 10.42 29.00 -24.66
C LEU A 4 9.80 29.33 -23.28
N THR A 5 10.32 28.78 -22.22
CA THR A 5 9.84 29.05 -20.84
C THR A 5 10.11 30.50 -20.42
N LEU A 6 11.20 31.10 -20.89
CA LEU A 6 11.52 32.51 -20.67
C LEU A 6 10.52 33.45 -21.41
N LEU A 7 10.15 33.10 -22.64
CA LEU A 7 9.18 33.87 -23.46
C LEU A 7 7.79 33.93 -22.78
N TYR A 8 7.31 32.79 -22.28
CA TYR A 8 6.04 32.75 -21.55
C TYR A 8 6.09 33.51 -20.23
N ARG A 9 7.21 33.49 -19.50
CA ARG A 9 7.39 34.30 -18.29
C ARG A 9 7.32 35.80 -18.55
N PHE A 10 7.69 36.21 -19.79
CA PHE A 10 7.67 37.60 -20.17
C PHE A 10 6.27 38.09 -20.52
N PHE A 11 5.49 37.33 -21.31
CA PHE A 11 4.18 37.80 -21.84
C PHE A 11 2.98 37.40 -20.98
N ILE A 12 3.04 36.32 -20.21
CA ILE A 12 1.90 35.89 -19.37
C ILE A 12 1.95 36.61 -18.03
N PRO A 13 0.87 37.32 -17.63
CA PRO A 13 0.76 37.96 -16.34
C PRO A 13 0.94 36.97 -15.18
N ILE A 14 1.61 37.44 -14.10
CA ILE A 14 1.90 36.59 -12.93
C ILE A 14 0.62 36.15 -12.23
N GLU A 15 -0.39 37.02 -12.20
CA GLU A 15 -1.71 36.80 -11.59
C GLU A 15 -2.49 35.62 -12.17
N LEU A 16 -2.20 35.22 -13.42
CA LEU A 16 -2.85 34.08 -14.08
C LEU A 16 -2.16 32.74 -13.82
N LYS A 17 -1.09 32.69 -13.03
CA LYS A 17 -0.31 31.48 -12.77
C LYS A 17 -0.88 30.62 -11.67
N ASP A 18 -1.68 31.18 -10.78
CA ASP A 18 -2.22 30.52 -9.61
C ASP A 18 -3.34 29.54 -9.98
N ASP A 19 -4.03 29.76 -11.10
CA ASP A 19 -5.01 28.82 -11.66
C ASP A 19 -4.42 28.08 -12.87
N PRO A 20 -4.14 26.76 -12.75
CA PRO A 20 -3.56 25.97 -13.86
C PRO A 20 -4.37 25.98 -15.14
N PHE A 21 -5.70 26.11 -15.04
CA PHE A 21 -6.59 26.14 -16.20
C PHE A 21 -6.53 27.49 -16.91
N VAL A 22 -6.58 28.58 -16.15
CA VAL A 22 -6.46 29.96 -16.69
C VAL A 22 -5.05 30.16 -17.26
N TYR A 23 -4.01 29.68 -16.58
CA TYR A 23 -2.63 29.72 -17.07
C TYR A 23 -2.46 28.98 -18.40
N ARG A 24 -3.10 27.79 -18.54
CA ARG A 24 -3.07 27.03 -19.80
C ARG A 24 -3.74 27.81 -20.94
N LYS A 25 -4.91 28.41 -20.71
CA LYS A 25 -5.59 29.29 -21.69
C LYS A 25 -4.70 30.48 -22.07
N ALA A 26 -4.09 31.14 -21.11
CA ALA A 26 -3.16 32.24 -21.32
C ALA A 26 -1.96 31.84 -22.18
N LYS A 27 -1.40 30.68 -21.94
CA LYS A 27 -0.27 30.14 -22.72
C LYS A 27 -0.64 29.82 -24.15
N VAL A 28 -1.81 29.23 -24.40
CA VAL A 28 -2.28 28.93 -25.76
C VAL A 28 -2.63 30.22 -26.50
N LEU A 29 -3.29 31.19 -25.87
CA LEU A 29 -3.57 32.50 -26.47
C LEU A 29 -2.26 33.22 -26.87
N THR A 30 -1.27 33.25 -26.00
CA THR A 30 0.06 33.82 -26.30
C THR A 30 0.68 33.14 -27.53
N ASN A 31 0.60 31.80 -27.62
CA ASN A 31 1.12 31.06 -28.77
C ASN A 31 0.38 31.42 -30.06
N VAL A 32 -0.94 31.56 -30.04
CA VAL A 32 -1.72 31.93 -31.21
C VAL A 32 -1.31 33.32 -31.70
N ILE A 33 -1.12 34.29 -30.80
CA ILE A 33 -0.69 35.63 -31.17
C ILE A 33 0.74 35.59 -31.75
N LEU A 34 1.68 34.88 -31.11
CA LEU A 34 3.07 34.73 -31.61
C LEU A 34 3.12 34.02 -32.96
N PHE A 35 2.28 32.99 -33.16
CA PHE A 35 2.16 32.29 -34.43
C PHE A 35 1.61 33.26 -35.52
N SER A 36 0.62 34.06 -35.20
CA SER A 36 0.09 35.07 -36.12
C SER A 36 1.15 36.09 -36.59
N ILE A 37 2.03 36.53 -35.65
CA ILE A 37 3.16 37.40 -35.97
C ILE A 37 4.14 36.68 -36.92
N SER A 38 4.50 35.41 -36.59
CA SER A 38 5.42 34.64 -37.41
C SER A 38 4.94 34.38 -38.81
N VAL A 39 3.65 34.05 -38.96
CA VAL A 39 3.00 33.88 -40.28
C VAL A 39 2.99 35.20 -41.04
N GLY A 40 2.68 36.30 -40.38
CA GLY A 40 2.71 37.63 -41.00
C GLY A 40 4.09 38.00 -41.56
N ILE A 41 5.16 37.72 -40.79
CA ILE A 41 6.56 37.96 -41.24
C ILE A 41 6.90 37.08 -42.45
N VAL A 42 6.55 35.80 -42.42
CA VAL A 42 6.83 34.86 -43.53
C VAL A 42 6.08 35.29 -44.79
N LEU A 43 4.80 35.66 -44.67
CA LEU A 43 4.02 36.13 -45.80
C LEU A 43 4.58 37.43 -46.42
N GLN A 44 5.09 38.33 -45.57
CA GLN A 44 5.71 39.56 -46.05
C GLN A 44 7.02 39.28 -46.84
N ILE A 45 7.84 38.32 -46.35
CA ILE A 45 9.05 37.90 -47.04
C ILE A 45 8.69 37.25 -48.40
N LEU A 46 7.70 36.35 -48.39
CA LEU A 46 7.25 35.70 -49.63
C LEU A 46 6.68 36.71 -50.65
N ALA A 47 5.86 37.64 -50.17
CA ALA A 47 5.33 38.72 -51.04
C ALA A 47 6.45 39.57 -51.62
N ALA A 48 7.47 39.92 -50.87
CA ALA A 48 8.62 40.68 -51.37
C ALA A 48 9.47 39.90 -52.40
N ILE A 49 9.48 38.57 -52.33
CA ILE A 49 10.25 37.74 -53.29
C ILE A 49 9.47 37.42 -54.53
N PHE A 50 8.17 37.15 -54.46
CA PHE A 50 7.39 36.58 -55.54
C PHE A 50 6.37 37.56 -56.20
N VAL A 51 5.99 38.64 -55.50
CA VAL A 51 5.00 39.57 -55.99
C VAL A 51 5.65 40.89 -56.43
N GLN A 52 5.77 41.12 -57.77
CA GLN A 52 6.35 42.33 -58.34
C GLN A 52 5.46 43.58 -58.20
N SER A 53 4.19 43.46 -57.79
CA SER A 53 3.29 44.55 -57.49
C SER A 53 3.28 44.87 -55.99
N ASN A 54 3.07 46.16 -55.64
CA ASN A 54 3.09 46.66 -54.24
C ASN A 54 2.47 45.65 -53.21
N PRO A 55 3.30 45.07 -52.38
CA PRO A 55 2.78 44.11 -51.39
C PRO A 55 1.84 44.83 -50.43
N VAL A 56 0.67 44.24 -50.14
CA VAL A 56 -0.24 44.73 -49.10
C VAL A 56 0.59 44.87 -47.80
N PRO A 57 0.61 46.06 -47.20
CA PRO A 57 1.45 46.25 -45.99
C PRO A 57 0.92 45.42 -44.84
N ILE A 58 1.64 44.34 -44.52
CA ILE A 58 1.33 43.44 -43.39
C ILE A 58 1.86 44.02 -42.04
N TYR A 59 2.65 45.11 -42.13
CA TYR A 59 3.19 45.78 -40.94
C TYR A 59 2.15 46.20 -39.90
N PRO A 60 0.95 46.74 -40.28
CA PRO A 60 -0.07 47.08 -39.33
C PRO A 60 -0.59 45.86 -38.55
N ALA A 61 -0.64 44.69 -39.21
CA ALA A 61 -1.06 43.44 -38.59
C ALA A 61 -0.06 42.95 -37.53
N ILE A 62 1.21 43.02 -37.85
CA ILE A 62 2.29 42.66 -36.89
C ILE A 62 2.27 43.61 -35.68
N LEU A 63 2.16 44.92 -35.93
CA LEU A 63 2.07 45.92 -34.87
C LEU A 63 0.85 45.72 -33.97
N ALA A 64 -0.30 45.38 -34.54
CA ALA A 64 -1.49 45.07 -33.75
C ALA A 64 -1.34 43.83 -32.90
N CYS A 65 -0.73 42.76 -33.42
CA CYS A 65 -0.43 41.57 -32.61
C CYS A 65 0.57 41.86 -31.46
N LEU A 66 1.57 42.68 -31.71
CA LEU A 66 2.50 43.12 -30.65
C LEU A 66 1.78 43.96 -29.59
N PHE A 67 0.88 44.86 -30.04
CA PHE A 67 0.02 45.62 -29.13
C PHE A 67 -0.89 44.71 -28.29
N LEU A 68 -1.47 43.67 -28.90
CA LEU A 68 -2.27 42.70 -28.16
C LEU A 68 -1.47 41.94 -27.10
N LEU A 69 -0.23 41.57 -27.38
CA LEU A 69 0.65 40.96 -26.38
C LEU A 69 0.96 41.93 -25.24
N PHE A 70 1.24 43.18 -25.52
CA PHE A 70 1.44 44.23 -24.53
C PHE A 70 0.18 44.46 -23.68
N LEU A 71 -0.97 44.58 -24.34
CA LEU A 71 -2.28 44.76 -23.68
C LEU A 71 -2.58 43.55 -22.75
N PHE A 72 -2.31 42.33 -23.23
CA PHE A 72 -2.50 41.10 -22.44
C PHE A 72 -1.66 41.13 -21.18
N LYS A 73 -0.38 41.50 -21.31
CA LYS A 73 0.53 41.62 -20.16
C LYS A 73 0.04 42.65 -19.12
N LYS A 74 -0.54 43.76 -19.60
CA LYS A 74 -0.99 44.85 -18.72
C LYS A 74 -2.34 44.60 -18.06
N THR A 75 -3.26 43.93 -18.76
CA THR A 75 -4.67 43.81 -18.32
C THR A 75 -4.96 42.46 -17.69
N ALA A 76 -4.14 41.43 -17.92
CA ALA A 76 -4.41 40.05 -17.57
C ALA A 76 -5.78 39.51 -18.06
N ASN A 77 -6.44 40.22 -18.99
CA ASN A 77 -7.80 39.93 -19.41
C ASN A 77 -7.83 39.11 -20.71
N ILE A 78 -7.92 37.80 -20.56
CA ILE A 78 -7.98 36.83 -21.67
C ILE A 78 -9.21 37.14 -22.58
N VAL A 79 -10.36 37.49 -21.99
CA VAL A 79 -11.61 37.74 -22.71
C VAL A 79 -11.47 38.96 -23.63
N LEU A 80 -10.92 40.04 -23.11
CA LEU A 80 -10.70 41.26 -23.89
C LEU A 80 -9.75 40.98 -25.06
N VAL A 81 -8.60 40.37 -24.77
CA VAL A 81 -7.56 40.14 -25.79
C VAL A 81 -8.01 39.14 -26.85
N SER A 82 -8.75 38.12 -26.53
CA SER A 82 -9.29 37.15 -27.50
C SER A 82 -10.35 37.77 -28.41
N ASN A 83 -11.21 38.63 -27.88
CA ASN A 83 -12.18 39.37 -28.71
C ASN A 83 -11.49 40.36 -29.66
N LEU A 84 -10.49 41.09 -29.19
CA LEU A 84 -9.73 42.01 -30.06
C LEU A 84 -8.92 41.24 -31.12
N LEU A 85 -8.36 40.08 -30.78
CA LEU A 85 -7.67 39.21 -31.74
C LEU A 85 -8.65 38.74 -32.84
N SER A 86 -9.83 38.30 -32.43
CA SER A 86 -10.88 37.86 -33.37
C SER A 86 -11.36 39.02 -34.30
N LEU A 87 -11.55 40.21 -33.74
CA LEU A 87 -11.90 41.39 -34.51
C LEU A 87 -10.80 41.72 -35.52
N PHE A 88 -9.55 41.65 -35.08
CA PHE A 88 -8.39 41.92 -35.92
C PHE A 88 -8.26 40.94 -37.09
N TRP A 89 -8.60 39.68 -36.91
CA TRP A 89 -8.63 38.69 -37.97
C TRP A 89 -9.88 38.86 -38.89
N ALA A 90 -11.04 39.16 -38.32
CA ALA A 90 -12.30 39.22 -39.08
C ALA A 90 -12.44 40.47 -39.94
N LEU A 91 -12.07 41.66 -39.45
CA LEU A 91 -12.29 42.93 -40.19
C LEU A 91 -11.60 42.98 -41.55
N PRO A 92 -10.33 42.65 -41.73
CA PRO A 92 -9.68 42.63 -43.03
C PRO A 92 -10.35 41.66 -44.01
N LEU A 93 -10.71 40.46 -43.50
CA LEU A 93 -11.38 39.45 -44.33
C LEU A 93 -12.77 39.94 -44.76
N MET A 94 -13.54 40.55 -43.86
CA MET A 94 -14.86 41.11 -44.15
C MET A 94 -14.79 42.24 -45.19
N SER A 95 -13.71 43.00 -45.28
CA SER A 95 -13.54 44.05 -46.28
C SER A 95 -13.17 43.52 -47.66
N VAL A 96 -12.38 42.42 -47.71
CA VAL A 96 -11.87 41.85 -48.98
C VAL A 96 -12.86 40.88 -49.63
N ILE A 97 -13.65 40.14 -48.86
CA ILE A 97 -14.56 39.11 -49.36
C ILE A 97 -15.55 39.66 -50.42
N PRO A 98 -16.18 40.84 -50.25
CA PRO A 98 -17.08 41.38 -51.27
C PRO A 98 -16.39 41.66 -52.61
N GLU A 99 -15.09 41.99 -52.59
CA GLU A 99 -14.29 42.28 -53.81
C GLU A 99 -13.77 40.98 -54.45
N THR A 100 -13.68 39.86 -53.68
CA THR A 100 -13.19 38.56 -54.13
C THR A 100 -14.31 37.54 -54.26
N ASN A 101 -15.20 37.69 -55.16
CA ASN A 101 -16.40 36.85 -55.46
C ASN A 101 -17.42 36.74 -54.31
N GLY A 102 -17.37 37.56 -53.27
CA GLY A 102 -18.40 37.64 -52.24
C GLY A 102 -18.66 36.27 -51.52
N LEU A 103 -19.88 35.76 -51.67
CA LEU A 103 -20.32 34.49 -51.07
C LEU A 103 -19.53 33.25 -51.54
N TYR A 104 -18.92 33.32 -52.75
CA TYR A 104 -18.09 32.23 -53.31
C TYR A 104 -16.61 32.38 -52.98
N SER A 105 -16.23 33.33 -52.12
CA SER A 105 -14.83 33.55 -51.77
C SER A 105 -14.32 32.46 -50.81
N ASP A 106 -13.19 31.85 -51.16
CA ASP A 106 -12.48 30.91 -50.27
C ASP A 106 -12.08 31.57 -48.94
N ASN A 107 -11.95 32.89 -48.94
CA ASN A 107 -11.62 33.65 -47.71
C ASN A 107 -12.75 33.61 -46.67
N LEU A 108 -13.99 33.30 -47.06
CA LEU A 108 -15.11 33.18 -46.12
C LEU A 108 -14.89 32.09 -45.07
N LEU A 109 -14.21 31.00 -45.44
CA LEU A 109 -13.87 29.94 -44.52
C LEU A 109 -12.94 30.38 -43.36
N TRP A 110 -12.06 31.35 -43.60
CA TRP A 110 -11.13 31.85 -42.57
C TRP A 110 -11.84 32.68 -41.49
N LEU A 111 -13.04 33.17 -41.74
CA LEU A 111 -13.84 33.85 -40.71
C LEU A 111 -14.27 32.95 -39.56
N PHE A 112 -14.22 31.61 -39.73
CA PHE A 112 -14.44 30.67 -38.62
C PHE A 112 -13.49 30.84 -37.46
N LEU A 113 -12.29 31.34 -37.71
CA LEU A 113 -11.31 31.50 -36.61
C LEU A 113 -11.80 32.52 -35.58
N ALA A 114 -12.61 33.50 -35.94
CA ALA A 114 -13.07 34.53 -35.00
C ALA A 114 -13.91 33.97 -33.84
N PRO A 115 -15.05 33.27 -34.03
CA PRO A 115 -15.80 32.70 -32.93
C PRO A 115 -15.06 31.55 -32.25
N LEU A 116 -14.25 30.80 -32.99
CA LEU A 116 -13.43 29.69 -32.42
C LEU A 116 -12.42 30.21 -31.41
N ILE A 117 -11.66 31.25 -31.73
CA ILE A 117 -10.73 31.90 -30.82
C ILE A 117 -11.43 32.34 -29.54
N VAL A 118 -12.55 33.00 -29.67
CA VAL A 118 -13.29 33.54 -28.53
C VAL A 118 -13.91 32.42 -27.68
N LEU A 119 -14.44 31.39 -28.32
CA LEU A 119 -14.95 30.20 -27.59
C LEU A 119 -13.87 29.51 -26.79
N LEU A 120 -12.68 29.32 -27.35
CA LEU A 120 -11.58 28.63 -26.70
C LEU A 120 -10.99 29.43 -25.52
N PHE A 121 -10.91 30.75 -25.62
CA PHE A 121 -10.18 31.57 -24.67
C PHE A 121 -11.07 32.42 -23.76
N ALA A 122 -12.20 32.95 -24.24
CA ALA A 122 -13.10 33.77 -23.45
C ALA A 122 -14.20 32.94 -22.77
N ASN A 123 -15.39 32.97 -23.38
CA ASN A 123 -16.53 32.19 -22.91
C ASN A 123 -17.60 32.01 -23.99
N ARG A 124 -18.63 31.18 -23.71
CA ARG A 124 -19.72 30.87 -24.63
C ARG A 124 -20.53 32.07 -25.06
N ARG A 125 -20.72 33.09 -24.19
CA ARG A 125 -21.54 34.29 -24.50
C ARG A 125 -20.91 35.09 -25.64
N TYR A 126 -19.60 35.33 -25.57
CA TYR A 126 -18.88 36.06 -26.60
C TYR A 126 -18.69 35.23 -27.88
N GLY A 127 -18.49 33.92 -27.78
CA GLY A 127 -18.47 33.03 -28.95
C GLY A 127 -19.81 33.03 -29.70
N PHE A 128 -20.93 33.00 -28.96
CA PHE A 128 -22.28 33.14 -29.57
C PHE A 128 -22.48 34.48 -30.22
N MET A 129 -22.03 35.57 -29.59
CA MET A 129 -22.09 36.91 -30.20
C MET A 129 -21.36 36.96 -31.55
N TRP A 130 -20.13 36.40 -31.60
CA TRP A 130 -19.38 36.32 -32.85
C TRP A 130 -20.05 35.44 -33.90
N LEU A 131 -20.68 34.35 -33.51
CA LEU A 131 -21.48 33.52 -34.43
C LEU A 131 -22.62 34.34 -35.05
N CYS A 132 -23.36 35.11 -34.25
CA CYS A 132 -24.42 35.98 -34.75
C CYS A 132 -23.89 37.04 -35.72
N VAL A 133 -22.72 37.63 -35.43
CA VAL A 133 -22.06 38.59 -36.32
C VAL A 133 -21.72 37.97 -37.67
N LEU A 134 -21.18 36.74 -37.68
CA LEU A 134 -20.84 36.04 -38.91
C LEU A 134 -22.06 35.60 -39.70
N LEU A 135 -23.11 35.13 -39.04
CA LEU A 135 -24.37 34.79 -39.70
C LEU A 135 -25.01 36.04 -40.36
N ALA A 136 -24.98 37.16 -39.64
CA ALA A 136 -25.47 38.44 -40.20
C ALA A 136 -24.62 38.90 -41.39
N TYR A 137 -23.32 38.73 -41.35
CA TYR A 137 -22.40 39.05 -42.43
C TYR A 137 -22.58 38.13 -43.65
N THR A 138 -22.74 36.81 -43.45
CA THR A 138 -23.03 35.88 -44.57
C THR A 138 -24.36 36.19 -45.22
N TYR A 139 -25.38 36.60 -44.44
CA TYR A 139 -26.65 37.06 -44.98
C TYR A 139 -26.51 38.37 -45.76
N TYR A 140 -25.71 39.32 -45.28
CA TYR A 140 -25.36 40.53 -46.00
C TYR A 140 -24.71 40.25 -47.38
N LEU A 141 -23.73 39.32 -47.42
CA LEU A 141 -23.08 38.88 -48.65
C LEU A 141 -24.08 38.25 -49.64
N TYR A 142 -25.05 37.49 -49.13
CA TYR A 142 -26.10 36.92 -49.95
C TYR A 142 -26.94 38.00 -50.60
N LEU A 143 -27.41 39.02 -49.86
CA LEU A 143 -28.15 40.13 -50.37
C LEU A 143 -27.36 40.98 -51.40
N PHE A 144 -26.08 41.24 -51.07
CA PHE A 144 -25.17 41.96 -51.94
C PHE A 144 -24.98 41.29 -53.31
N HIS A 145 -24.82 39.93 -53.22
CA HIS A 145 -24.65 39.11 -54.42
C HIS A 145 -25.92 39.08 -55.30
N SER A 146 -27.05 38.92 -54.66
CA SER A 146 -28.35 38.93 -55.30
C SER A 146 -28.65 40.30 -56.10
N GLN A 147 -28.16 41.38 -55.49
CA GLN A 147 -28.39 42.74 -56.16
C GLN A 147 -27.44 43.00 -57.32
N LYS A 148 -26.21 42.45 -57.32
CA LYS A 148 -25.19 42.72 -58.33
C LYS A 148 -25.21 41.81 -59.56
N ASN A 149 -26.12 40.81 -59.64
CA ASN A 149 -26.15 39.79 -60.69
C ASN A 149 -24.78 39.22 -61.07
N ILE A 150 -23.91 38.98 -60.05
CA ILE A 150 -22.58 38.40 -60.24
C ILE A 150 -22.80 36.95 -60.68
N ALA A 151 -22.44 36.61 -61.91
CA ALA A 151 -22.58 35.25 -62.43
C ALA A 151 -21.77 34.23 -61.52
N PRO A 152 -22.39 33.16 -61.15
CA PRO A 152 -21.65 32.09 -60.41
C PRO A 152 -20.56 31.50 -61.33
N PHE A 153 -19.46 31.02 -60.75
CA PHE A 153 -18.50 30.21 -61.49
C PHE A 153 -19.25 29.13 -62.27
N ALA A 154 -18.91 28.86 -63.52
CA ALA A 154 -19.61 28.12 -64.53
C ALA A 154 -20.19 26.72 -64.24
N SER A 155 -20.23 26.30 -63.02
CA SER A 155 -20.83 25.02 -62.54
C SER A 155 -21.49 25.14 -61.19
N ALA A 156 -21.66 26.31 -60.60
CA ALA A 156 -22.06 26.47 -59.22
C ALA A 156 -23.59 26.49 -59.08
N SER A 157 -24.06 25.74 -58.09
CA SER A 157 -25.35 25.81 -57.43
C SER A 157 -25.71 27.26 -57.05
N GLU A 158 -27.02 27.57 -56.92
CA GLU A 158 -27.55 28.89 -56.59
C GLU A 158 -26.92 29.48 -55.31
N PRO A 159 -26.82 30.85 -55.20
CA PRO A 159 -26.20 31.51 -54.02
C PRO A 159 -26.80 31.10 -52.68
N GLU A 160 -28.12 30.75 -52.70
CA GLU A 160 -28.78 30.24 -51.48
C GLU A 160 -28.14 28.96 -50.93
N TYR A 161 -27.64 28.08 -51.79
CA TYR A 161 -26.97 26.86 -51.38
C TYR A 161 -25.69 27.15 -50.54
N TYR A 162 -24.89 28.10 -50.97
CA TYR A 162 -23.66 28.49 -50.24
C TYR A 162 -24.00 29.18 -48.92
N LEU A 163 -25.01 30.04 -48.88
CA LEU A 163 -25.48 30.68 -47.66
C LEU A 163 -25.89 29.63 -46.62
N ILE A 164 -26.71 28.66 -47.02
CA ILE A 164 -27.20 27.61 -46.15
C ILE A 164 -26.04 26.72 -45.71
N SER A 165 -25.15 26.33 -46.61
CA SER A 165 -24.00 25.45 -46.32
C SER A 165 -23.04 26.07 -45.30
N TYR A 166 -22.69 27.35 -45.49
CA TYR A 166 -21.82 28.08 -44.56
C TYR A 166 -22.50 28.30 -43.20
N ALA A 167 -23.78 28.63 -43.18
CA ALA A 167 -24.55 28.78 -41.96
C ALA A 167 -24.57 27.46 -41.14
N PHE A 168 -24.83 26.32 -41.81
CA PHE A 168 -24.78 25.02 -41.19
C PHE A 168 -23.39 24.67 -40.65
N LEU A 169 -22.34 24.94 -41.41
CA LEU A 169 -20.97 24.68 -41.02
C LEU A 169 -20.57 25.53 -39.81
N PHE A 170 -20.93 26.83 -39.77
CA PHE A 170 -20.68 27.70 -38.62
C PHE A 170 -21.37 27.18 -37.36
N ILE A 171 -22.65 26.81 -37.47
CA ILE A 171 -23.41 26.26 -36.35
C ILE A 171 -22.82 24.92 -35.85
N ALA A 172 -22.48 24.02 -36.78
CA ALA A 172 -21.91 22.72 -36.43
C ALA A 172 -20.57 22.86 -35.65
N ILE A 173 -19.66 23.69 -36.16
CA ILE A 173 -18.37 23.95 -35.48
C ILE A 173 -18.60 24.57 -34.12
N PHE A 174 -19.51 25.52 -33.97
CA PHE A 174 -19.85 26.13 -32.69
C PHE A 174 -20.29 25.07 -31.68
N PHE A 175 -21.22 24.17 -32.08
CA PHE A 175 -21.68 23.09 -31.17
C PHE A 175 -20.59 22.11 -30.80
N VAL A 176 -19.74 21.68 -31.75
CA VAL A 176 -18.61 20.77 -31.47
C VAL A 176 -17.69 21.39 -30.44
N VAL A 177 -17.33 22.67 -30.57
CA VAL A 177 -16.44 23.35 -29.61
C VAL A 177 -17.10 23.49 -28.24
N VAL A 178 -18.40 23.81 -28.19
CA VAL A 178 -19.14 23.90 -26.91
C VAL A 178 -19.21 22.55 -26.20
N ILE A 179 -19.46 21.46 -26.94
CA ILE A 179 -19.48 20.10 -26.38
C ILE A 179 -18.09 19.73 -25.84
N PHE A 180 -17.04 20.00 -26.62
CA PHE A 180 -15.66 19.69 -26.22
C PHE A 180 -15.23 20.46 -24.96
N GLU A 181 -15.54 21.80 -24.91
CA GLU A 181 -15.22 22.62 -23.72
C GLU A 181 -15.98 22.13 -22.48
N THR A 182 -17.27 21.75 -22.66
CA THR A 182 -18.09 21.24 -21.58
C THR A 182 -17.51 19.91 -21.02
N GLY A 183 -17.14 19.01 -21.94
CA GLY A 183 -16.51 17.74 -21.56
C GLY A 183 -15.20 17.94 -20.80
N GLN A 184 -14.34 18.85 -21.26
CA GLN A 184 -13.08 19.14 -20.54
C GLN A 184 -13.31 19.71 -19.14
N LEU A 185 -14.25 20.65 -18.98
CA LEU A 185 -14.58 21.21 -17.67
C LEU A 185 -15.11 20.16 -16.70
N LEU A 186 -15.97 19.25 -17.18
CA LEU A 186 -16.48 18.14 -16.37
C LEU A 186 -15.34 17.21 -15.93
N THR A 187 -14.47 16.83 -16.86
CA THR A 187 -13.32 15.95 -16.56
C THR A 187 -12.39 16.57 -15.52
N ILE A 188 -12.08 17.86 -15.65
CA ILE A 188 -11.24 18.57 -14.67
C ILE A 188 -11.89 18.57 -13.28
N ARG A 189 -13.20 18.82 -13.19
CA ARG A 189 -13.94 18.80 -11.91
C ARG A 189 -13.88 17.42 -11.27
N LEU A 190 -14.13 16.36 -12.05
CA LEU A 190 -14.08 14.99 -11.54
C LEU A 190 -12.68 14.62 -11.05
N LEU A 191 -11.63 14.97 -11.81
CA LEU A 191 -10.24 14.73 -11.40
C LEU A 191 -9.88 15.49 -10.11
N THR A 192 -10.34 16.74 -9.97
CA THR A 192 -10.09 17.53 -8.75
C THR A 192 -10.80 16.92 -7.54
N GLN A 193 -12.05 16.47 -7.71
CA GLN A 193 -12.77 15.78 -6.64
C GLN A 193 -12.10 14.45 -6.24
N GLN A 194 -11.72 13.63 -7.23
CA GLN A 194 -11.01 12.38 -6.95
C GLN A 194 -9.68 12.62 -6.22
N LYS A 195 -8.94 13.65 -6.63
CA LYS A 195 -7.69 14.03 -5.97
C LYS A 195 -7.92 14.41 -4.51
N ALA A 196 -8.93 15.22 -4.22
CA ALA A 196 -9.26 15.62 -2.84
C ALA A 196 -9.65 14.41 -1.97
N ILE A 197 -10.43 13.45 -2.49
CA ILE A 197 -10.78 12.22 -1.78
C ILE A 197 -9.55 11.36 -1.52
N LEU A 198 -8.65 11.20 -2.52
CA LEU A 198 -7.43 10.43 -2.35
C LEU A 198 -6.47 11.05 -1.31
N GLU A 199 -6.36 12.37 -1.28
CA GLU A 199 -5.54 13.08 -0.29
C GLU A 199 -6.10 12.90 1.13
N GLU A 200 -7.42 12.90 1.31
CA GLU A 200 -8.07 12.65 2.60
C GLU A 200 -7.86 11.21 3.05
N GLN A 201 -8.08 10.23 2.16
CA GLN A 201 -7.81 8.82 2.46
C GLN A 201 -6.34 8.56 2.82
N ALA A 202 -5.40 9.20 2.09
CA ALA A 202 -3.98 9.09 2.40
C ALA A 202 -3.64 9.64 3.79
N ARG A 203 -4.25 10.76 4.22
CA ARG A 203 -4.09 11.31 5.56
C ARG A 203 -4.65 10.38 6.64
N GLU A 204 -5.84 9.83 6.42
CA GLU A 204 -6.46 8.89 7.35
C GLU A 204 -5.62 7.62 7.53
N ILE A 205 -5.11 7.04 6.42
CA ILE A 205 -4.22 5.88 6.46
C ILE A 205 -2.92 6.21 7.21
N ALA A 206 -2.32 7.38 6.94
CA ALA A 206 -1.11 7.81 7.64
C ALA A 206 -1.35 7.97 9.15
N HIS A 207 -2.49 8.54 9.56
CA HIS A 207 -2.87 8.67 10.97
C HIS A 207 -3.03 7.30 11.64
N LYS A 208 -3.79 6.38 11.02
CA LYS A 208 -3.99 5.02 11.54
C LYS A 208 -2.69 4.24 11.65
N ASN A 209 -1.79 4.38 10.67
CA ASN A 209 -0.48 3.74 10.73
C ASN A 209 0.37 4.28 11.89
N ALA A 210 0.35 5.59 12.14
CA ALA A 210 1.05 6.17 13.28
C ALA A 210 0.48 5.67 14.61
N GLU A 211 -0.83 5.56 14.74
CA GLU A 211 -1.50 5.01 15.92
C GLU A 211 -1.14 3.54 16.15
N LEU A 212 -1.17 2.72 15.08
CA LEU A 212 -0.77 1.30 15.16
C LEU A 212 0.67 1.13 15.61
N LEU A 213 1.61 1.93 15.08
CA LEU A 213 3.01 1.89 15.48
C LEU A 213 3.19 2.28 16.96
N ALA A 214 2.43 3.27 17.45
CA ALA A 214 2.48 3.66 18.86
C ALA A 214 1.95 2.55 19.79
N ILE A 215 0.84 1.89 19.41
CA ILE A 215 0.27 0.76 20.16
C ILE A 215 1.24 -0.44 20.15
N GLU A 216 1.86 -0.74 19.00
CA GLU A 216 2.85 -1.83 18.88
C GLU A 216 4.05 -1.59 19.81
N GLU A 217 4.57 -0.36 19.83
CA GLU A 217 5.69 -0.01 20.71
C GLU A 217 5.30 -0.11 22.20
N GLN A 218 4.12 0.43 22.57
CA GLN A 218 3.61 0.32 23.92
C GLN A 218 3.43 -1.14 24.37
N LEU A 219 2.89 -1.99 23.49
CA LEU A 219 2.73 -3.42 23.74
C LEU A 219 4.08 -4.11 23.93
N ARG A 220 5.07 -3.73 23.11
CA ARG A 220 6.44 -4.24 23.20
C ARG A 220 7.09 -3.87 24.53
N GLU A 221 6.97 -2.60 24.96
CA GLU A 221 7.49 -2.13 26.25
C GLU A 221 6.81 -2.86 27.42
N THR A 222 5.48 -2.93 27.43
CA THR A 222 4.72 -3.62 28.48
C THR A 222 5.10 -5.11 28.57
N ASN A 223 5.28 -5.77 27.42
CA ASN A 223 5.71 -7.17 27.42
C ASN A 223 7.14 -7.34 27.96
N GLN A 224 8.05 -6.41 27.63
CA GLN A 224 9.41 -6.40 28.16
C GLN A 224 9.43 -6.16 29.67
N ASP A 225 8.61 -5.26 30.17
CA ASP A 225 8.49 -4.98 31.61
C ASP A 225 7.92 -6.18 32.38
N LEU A 226 6.90 -6.84 31.83
CA LEU A 226 6.35 -8.07 32.40
C LEU A 226 7.39 -9.19 32.47
N GLU A 227 8.20 -9.35 31.43
CA GLU A 227 9.28 -10.35 31.39
C GLU A 227 10.38 -10.03 32.42
N ASN A 228 10.78 -8.77 32.52
CA ASN A 228 11.77 -8.31 33.51
C ASN A 228 11.27 -8.52 34.94
N PHE A 229 9.99 -8.20 35.20
CA PHE A 229 9.33 -8.43 36.46
C PHE A 229 9.32 -9.93 36.81
N ALA A 230 8.92 -10.80 35.88
CA ALA A 230 8.89 -12.25 36.09
C ALA A 230 10.30 -12.80 36.39
N PHE A 231 11.35 -12.28 35.72
CA PHE A 231 12.73 -12.62 35.96
C PHE A 231 13.19 -12.21 37.37
N ALA A 232 13.02 -10.95 37.75
CA ALA A 232 13.42 -10.40 39.03
C ALA A 232 12.69 -11.11 40.18
N ALA A 233 11.36 -11.23 40.09
CA ALA A 233 10.55 -11.90 41.09
C ALA A 233 10.95 -13.37 41.29
N SER A 234 11.24 -14.09 40.17
CA SER A 234 11.68 -15.48 40.27
C SER A 234 13.04 -15.64 40.94
N HIS A 235 14.00 -14.74 40.64
CA HIS A 235 15.30 -14.71 41.26
C HIS A 235 15.19 -14.49 42.77
N ASP A 236 14.41 -13.48 43.18
CA ASP A 236 14.26 -13.08 44.58
C ASP A 236 13.48 -14.12 45.42
N LEU A 237 12.59 -14.91 44.77
CA LEU A 237 11.91 -16.02 45.40
C LEU A 237 12.78 -17.29 45.53
N LYS A 238 13.76 -17.47 44.64
CA LYS A 238 14.62 -18.65 44.62
C LYS A 238 15.51 -18.72 45.84
N GLU A 239 16.07 -17.60 46.30
CA GLU A 239 16.98 -17.54 47.45
C GLU A 239 16.30 -17.95 48.79
N PRO A 240 15.14 -17.36 49.18
CA PRO A 240 14.45 -17.78 50.40
C PRO A 240 13.99 -19.26 50.36
N LEU A 241 13.54 -19.75 49.20
CA LEU A 241 13.16 -21.14 49.04
C LEU A 241 14.36 -22.08 49.21
N ARG A 242 15.51 -21.71 48.67
CA ARG A 242 16.78 -22.45 48.85
C ARG A 242 17.13 -22.55 50.34
N MET A 243 16.99 -21.44 51.07
CA MET A 243 17.26 -21.42 52.53
C MET A 243 16.27 -22.31 53.31
N ILE A 244 14.96 -22.23 53.00
CA ILE A 244 13.94 -23.08 53.64
C ILE A 244 14.27 -24.55 53.39
N GLY A 245 14.53 -24.95 52.14
CA GLY A 245 14.89 -26.31 51.79
C GLY A 245 16.13 -26.82 52.52
N MET A 246 17.19 -26.03 52.52
CA MET A 246 18.45 -26.35 53.18
C MET A 246 18.28 -26.55 54.70
N TYR A 247 17.63 -25.60 55.38
CA TYR A 247 17.43 -25.72 56.82
C TYR A 247 16.46 -26.85 57.18
N THR A 248 15.44 -27.11 56.39
CA THR A 248 14.54 -28.26 56.60
C THR A 248 15.28 -29.58 56.46
N GLN A 249 16.14 -29.74 55.45
CA GLN A 249 16.96 -30.93 55.26
C GLN A 249 18.00 -31.12 56.39
N LEU A 250 18.66 -30.03 56.80
CA LEU A 250 19.60 -30.08 57.92
C LEU A 250 18.92 -30.48 59.23
N THR A 251 17.72 -29.92 59.50
CA THR A 251 16.91 -30.25 60.68
C THR A 251 16.49 -31.71 60.63
N LYS A 252 16.00 -32.20 59.49
CA LYS A 252 15.63 -33.60 59.28
C LYS A 252 16.82 -34.52 59.56
N LYS A 253 18.01 -34.23 58.98
CA LYS A 253 19.22 -35.03 59.16
C LYS A 253 19.72 -35.03 60.63
N ARG A 254 19.63 -33.88 61.31
CA ARG A 254 20.13 -33.74 62.69
C ARG A 254 19.22 -34.37 63.72
N LEU A 255 17.93 -34.42 63.48
CA LEU A 255 16.91 -34.93 64.38
C LEU A 255 16.36 -36.29 63.96
N ASP A 256 16.87 -36.94 62.93
CA ASP A 256 16.31 -38.13 62.28
C ASP A 256 16.01 -39.28 63.30
N SER A 257 16.90 -39.50 64.32
CA SER A 257 16.68 -40.46 65.34
C SER A 257 15.71 -40.07 66.47
N LYS A 258 15.25 -38.78 66.46
CA LYS A 258 14.36 -38.22 67.49
C LYS A 258 12.98 -37.83 66.92
N LEU A 259 12.79 -37.87 65.58
CA LEU A 259 11.55 -37.59 64.94
C LEU A 259 10.60 -38.78 65.00
N ASP A 260 9.36 -38.54 65.39
CA ASP A 260 8.28 -39.49 65.19
C ASP A 260 7.89 -39.57 63.69
N ASP A 261 7.12 -40.57 63.35
CA ASP A 261 6.75 -40.82 61.96
C ASP A 261 5.97 -39.65 61.34
N SER A 262 5.07 -38.99 62.10
CA SER A 262 4.33 -37.84 61.70
C SER A 262 5.23 -36.63 61.40
N SER A 263 6.19 -36.32 62.27
CA SER A 263 7.14 -35.21 62.04
C SER A 263 8.05 -35.47 60.86
N ARG A 264 8.45 -36.72 60.60
CA ARG A 264 9.25 -37.15 59.46
C ARG A 264 8.43 -36.92 58.13
N GLU A 265 7.14 -37.29 58.17
CA GLU A 265 6.23 -37.07 57.07
C GLU A 265 6.02 -35.56 56.76
N PHE A 266 5.78 -34.74 57.80
CA PHE A 266 5.64 -33.29 57.64
C PHE A 266 6.90 -32.63 57.07
N MET A 267 8.08 -33.02 57.51
CA MET A 267 9.34 -32.58 56.95
C MET A 267 9.50 -33.00 55.49
N GLY A 268 8.99 -34.19 55.12
CA GLY A 268 8.86 -34.63 53.74
C GLY A 268 8.01 -33.68 52.90
N TYR A 269 6.80 -33.38 53.37
CA TYR A 269 5.89 -32.44 52.65
C TYR A 269 6.49 -31.04 52.43
N VAL A 270 7.22 -30.51 53.44
CA VAL A 270 7.92 -29.22 53.30
C VAL A 270 9.04 -29.31 52.27
N THR A 271 9.89 -30.33 52.33
CA THR A 271 10.99 -30.53 51.39
C THR A 271 10.48 -30.67 49.96
N ASP A 272 9.45 -31.47 49.75
CA ASP A 272 8.81 -31.68 48.45
C ASP A 272 8.11 -30.40 47.94
N GLY A 273 7.48 -29.66 48.86
CA GLY A 273 6.87 -28.35 48.53
C GLY A 273 7.91 -27.35 48.05
N VAL A 274 9.03 -27.23 48.72
CA VAL A 274 10.15 -26.35 48.33
C VAL A 274 10.75 -26.77 46.98
N GLY A 275 11.03 -28.08 46.81
CA GLY A 275 11.54 -28.59 45.52
C GLY A 275 10.61 -28.29 44.36
N ARG A 276 9.29 -28.43 44.56
CA ARG A 276 8.28 -28.06 43.55
C ARG A 276 8.30 -26.57 43.21
N MET A 277 8.39 -25.69 44.21
CA MET A 277 8.44 -24.23 43.96
C MET A 277 9.72 -23.85 43.22
N GLN A 278 10.86 -24.46 43.54
CA GLN A 278 12.10 -24.25 42.79
C GLN A 278 11.97 -24.67 41.34
N ASN A 279 11.43 -25.85 41.05
CA ASN A 279 11.20 -26.33 39.70
C ASN A 279 10.23 -25.41 38.87
N LEU A 280 9.21 -24.87 39.54
CA LEU A 280 8.29 -23.90 38.89
C LEU A 280 9.01 -22.60 38.57
N LEU A 281 9.82 -22.07 39.47
CA LEU A 281 10.58 -20.84 39.24
C LEU A 281 11.63 -21.01 38.14
N ASP A 282 12.35 -22.17 38.14
CA ASP A 282 13.30 -22.47 37.09
C ASP A 282 12.63 -22.53 35.70
N ALA A 283 11.50 -23.23 35.60
CA ALA A 283 10.74 -23.32 34.37
C ALA A 283 10.16 -21.96 33.90
N LEU A 284 9.76 -21.09 34.85
CA LEU A 284 9.30 -19.73 34.55
C LEU A 284 10.46 -18.84 34.03
N LEU A 285 11.65 -18.95 34.66
CA LEU A 285 12.86 -18.25 34.22
C LEU A 285 13.27 -18.67 32.79
N GLU A 286 13.26 -19.99 32.53
CA GLU A 286 13.53 -20.51 31.18
C GLU A 286 12.52 -19.98 30.16
N TYR A 287 11.21 -20.03 30.47
CA TYR A 287 10.15 -19.50 29.63
C TYR A 287 10.35 -18.00 29.32
N SER A 288 10.76 -17.21 30.34
CA SER A 288 11.02 -15.76 30.16
C SER A 288 12.16 -15.46 29.18
N ARG A 289 13.17 -16.35 29.11
CA ARG A 289 14.38 -16.18 28.29
C ARG A 289 14.17 -16.54 26.81
N LEU A 290 13.13 -17.32 26.50
CA LEU A 290 12.86 -17.77 25.11
C LEU A 290 12.52 -16.61 24.18
N GLY A 291 13.06 -16.65 22.97
CA GLY A 291 12.83 -15.68 21.92
C GLY A 291 13.70 -14.41 21.98
N LYS A 292 14.57 -14.27 23.02
CA LYS A 292 15.44 -13.08 23.18
C LYS A 292 16.68 -13.09 22.28
N ASN A 293 17.23 -14.27 21.98
CA ASN A 293 18.51 -14.41 21.29
C ASN A 293 18.36 -14.60 19.77
N LYS A 294 17.69 -13.69 19.09
CA LYS A 294 17.62 -13.74 17.61
C LYS A 294 19.00 -13.70 16.92
N ASN A 295 20.03 -13.23 17.60
CA ASN A 295 21.40 -13.19 17.07
C ASN A 295 22.12 -14.55 17.07
N GLU A 296 21.54 -15.60 17.68
CA GLU A 296 22.10 -16.96 17.76
C GLU A 296 21.41 -17.94 16.80
N LEU A 297 20.59 -17.46 15.87
CA LEU A 297 19.99 -18.31 14.85
C LEU A 297 21.09 -18.90 13.95
N LYS A 298 21.23 -20.21 13.97
CA LYS A 298 22.20 -20.99 13.17
C LYS A 298 21.48 -22.06 12.38
N GLU A 299 22.13 -22.56 11.36
CA GLU A 299 21.71 -23.80 10.68
C GLU A 299 21.95 -24.97 11.66
N ILE A 300 20.88 -25.70 11.94
CA ILE A 300 20.87 -26.80 12.88
C ILE A 300 20.33 -28.04 12.19
N ASP A 301 21.10 -29.11 12.22
CA ASP A 301 20.60 -30.43 11.84
C ASP A 301 19.71 -30.96 12.97
N LEU A 302 18.43 -31.14 12.66
CA LEU A 302 17.47 -31.67 13.65
C LEU A 302 17.67 -33.14 13.94
N ASN A 303 18.41 -33.90 13.11
CA ASN A 303 18.81 -35.28 13.43
C ASN A 303 19.80 -35.31 14.62
N ASP A 304 20.81 -34.41 14.60
CA ASP A 304 21.77 -34.27 15.73
C ASP A 304 21.05 -33.79 16.99
N THR A 305 20.12 -32.84 16.84
CA THR A 305 19.30 -32.35 17.95
C THR A 305 18.50 -33.49 18.59
N LEU A 306 17.81 -34.27 17.77
CA LEU A 306 17.00 -35.40 18.23
C LEU A 306 17.85 -36.49 18.88
N PHE A 307 19.02 -36.76 18.33
CA PHE A 307 19.99 -37.71 18.95
C PHE A 307 20.36 -37.27 20.35
N MET A 308 20.70 -35.99 20.58
CA MET A 308 21.01 -35.45 21.92
C MET A 308 19.81 -35.57 22.86
N VAL A 309 18.60 -35.27 22.39
CA VAL A 309 17.37 -35.40 23.21
C VAL A 309 17.10 -36.83 23.61
N ILE A 310 17.22 -37.79 22.69
CA ILE A 310 17.07 -39.23 22.97
C ILE A 310 18.12 -39.69 24.02
N HIS A 311 19.38 -39.25 23.83
CA HIS A 311 20.44 -39.56 24.80
C HIS A 311 20.12 -39.06 26.21
N ASN A 312 19.62 -37.83 26.34
CA ASN A 312 19.22 -37.23 27.62
C ASN A 312 18.04 -37.98 28.28
N LEU A 313 17.13 -38.53 27.48
CA LEU A 313 15.94 -39.25 27.94
C LEU A 313 16.14 -40.75 28.07
N MET A 314 17.31 -41.29 27.67
CA MET A 314 17.62 -42.71 27.64
C MET A 314 17.28 -43.44 28.97
N PRO A 315 17.60 -42.92 30.19
CA PRO A 315 17.23 -43.60 31.43
C PRO A 315 15.72 -43.84 31.54
N ARG A 316 14.91 -42.80 31.25
CA ARG A 316 13.44 -42.89 31.30
C ARG A 316 12.86 -43.77 30.20
N MET A 317 13.48 -43.77 29.02
CA MET A 317 13.10 -44.63 27.89
C MET A 317 13.35 -46.12 28.26
N ASN A 318 14.48 -46.44 28.87
CA ASN A 318 14.79 -47.80 29.30
C ASN A 318 13.85 -48.29 30.40
N GLU A 319 13.51 -47.45 31.39
CA GLU A 319 12.54 -47.78 32.44
C GLU A 319 11.13 -48.08 31.91
N THR A 320 10.76 -47.45 30.81
CA THR A 320 9.40 -47.54 30.26
C THR A 320 9.32 -48.38 28.99
N ASN A 321 10.44 -48.89 28.47
CA ASN A 321 10.58 -49.51 27.16
C ASN A 321 10.03 -48.62 26.03
N ALA A 322 10.27 -47.31 26.12
CA ALA A 322 9.81 -46.36 25.12
C ALA A 322 10.62 -46.47 23.82
N ALA A 323 9.93 -46.38 22.68
CA ALA A 323 10.53 -46.32 21.34
C ALA A 323 10.26 -44.99 20.67
N VAL A 324 11.27 -44.42 19.99
CA VAL A 324 11.16 -43.25 19.14
C VAL A 324 11.48 -43.64 17.71
N ILE A 325 10.56 -43.42 16.81
CA ILE A 325 10.69 -43.74 15.39
C ILE A 325 10.68 -42.42 14.64
N THR A 326 11.65 -42.17 13.77
CA THR A 326 11.73 -40.94 12.98
C THR A 326 12.19 -41.21 11.54
N ASN A 327 11.72 -40.39 10.62
CA ASN A 327 12.32 -40.24 9.29
C ASN A 327 13.46 -39.21 9.38
N PRO A 328 14.35 -39.09 8.38
CA PRO A 328 15.37 -38.04 8.33
C PRO A 328 14.74 -36.67 8.49
N LEU A 329 15.25 -35.86 9.39
CA LEU A 329 14.78 -34.51 9.69
C LEU A 329 15.60 -33.48 8.91
N PRO A 330 15.03 -32.32 8.56
CA PRO A 330 15.72 -31.28 7.82
C PRO A 330 16.67 -30.46 8.67
N ILE A 331 17.52 -29.68 7.98
CA ILE A 331 18.26 -28.58 8.58
C ILE A 331 17.34 -27.36 8.63
N VAL A 332 17.27 -26.71 9.79
CA VAL A 332 16.46 -25.50 10.01
C VAL A 332 17.30 -24.38 10.60
N LYS A 333 16.85 -23.13 10.41
CA LYS A 333 17.48 -21.98 11.05
C LYS A 333 16.79 -21.71 12.40
N ALA A 334 17.48 -22.08 13.47
CA ALA A 334 16.92 -21.97 14.82
C ALA A 334 18.04 -21.80 15.87
N THR A 335 17.68 -21.70 17.14
CA THR A 335 18.61 -21.79 18.28
C THR A 335 18.66 -23.22 18.73
N SER A 336 19.88 -23.81 18.85
CA SER A 336 20.06 -25.21 19.25
C SER A 336 19.39 -25.53 20.58
N PHE A 337 19.53 -24.63 21.55
CA PHE A 337 18.89 -24.76 22.86
C PHE A 337 17.37 -24.88 22.76
N GLU A 338 16.72 -24.03 21.97
CA GLU A 338 15.27 -24.03 21.82
C GLU A 338 14.76 -25.31 21.13
N MET A 339 15.47 -25.81 20.12
CA MET A 339 15.08 -27.04 19.42
C MET A 339 15.25 -28.28 20.35
N ILE A 340 16.34 -28.33 21.12
CA ILE A 340 16.53 -29.38 22.14
C ILE A 340 15.36 -29.34 23.14
N GLN A 341 15.02 -28.17 23.66
CA GLN A 341 13.96 -27.99 24.64
C GLN A 341 12.58 -28.35 24.08
N LEU A 342 12.30 -28.00 22.83
CA LEU A 342 11.07 -28.36 22.13
C LEU A 342 10.88 -29.88 22.05
N PHE A 343 11.84 -30.57 21.45
CA PHE A 343 11.76 -32.03 21.31
C PHE A 343 11.79 -32.74 22.66
N GLN A 344 12.59 -32.27 23.61
CA GLN A 344 12.66 -32.83 24.97
C GLN A 344 11.32 -32.72 25.70
N ASN A 345 10.61 -31.56 25.59
CA ASN A 345 9.31 -31.38 26.20
C ASN A 345 8.24 -32.29 25.54
N LEU A 346 8.21 -32.39 24.23
CA LEU A 346 7.22 -33.22 23.52
C LEU A 346 7.48 -34.72 23.85
N ILE A 347 8.72 -35.21 23.70
CA ILE A 347 9.04 -36.62 23.91
C ILE A 347 8.87 -36.99 25.38
N ALA A 348 9.33 -36.15 26.32
CA ALA A 348 9.17 -36.40 27.76
C ALA A 348 7.68 -36.46 28.18
N ASN A 349 6.83 -35.61 27.58
CA ASN A 349 5.38 -35.69 27.78
C ASN A 349 4.80 -36.99 27.24
N SER A 350 5.18 -37.44 26.05
CA SER A 350 4.72 -38.73 25.49
C SER A 350 5.13 -39.94 26.37
N ILE A 351 6.34 -39.92 26.92
CA ILE A 351 6.79 -40.98 27.86
C ILE A 351 6.01 -40.92 29.19
N LYS A 352 5.79 -39.72 29.70
CA LYS A 352 5.13 -39.46 30.97
C LYS A 352 3.64 -39.85 30.95
N PHE A 353 2.91 -39.45 29.92
CA PHE A 353 1.47 -39.67 29.78
C PHE A 353 1.11 -40.98 29.03
N ARG A 354 1.94 -42.00 29.20
CA ARG A 354 1.73 -43.35 28.65
C ARG A 354 0.52 -44.01 29.26
N ARG A 355 -0.06 -44.95 28.56
CA ARG A 355 -1.07 -45.87 29.10
C ARG A 355 -0.42 -46.91 30.00
N ALA A 356 -1.07 -47.28 31.10
CA ALA A 356 -0.56 -48.32 32.02
C ALA A 356 -0.35 -49.65 31.28
N GLY A 357 0.82 -50.24 31.46
CA GLY A 357 1.17 -51.53 30.85
C GLY A 357 1.49 -51.50 29.35
N ILE A 358 1.43 -50.33 28.69
CA ILE A 358 1.71 -50.20 27.26
C ILE A 358 2.99 -49.38 27.08
N PRO A 359 4.03 -49.90 26.42
CA PRO A 359 5.23 -49.14 26.11
C PRO A 359 4.90 -47.89 25.25
N PRO A 360 5.50 -46.73 25.58
CA PRO A 360 5.35 -45.55 24.76
C PRO A 360 5.95 -45.78 23.36
N ASN A 361 5.17 -45.48 22.32
CA ASN A 361 5.64 -45.46 20.94
C ASN A 361 5.44 -44.05 20.38
N ILE A 362 6.55 -43.39 20.03
CA ILE A 362 6.60 -41.99 19.65
C ILE A 362 7.06 -41.92 18.18
N GLU A 363 6.22 -41.44 17.29
CA GLU A 363 6.54 -41.31 15.87
C GLU A 363 6.73 -39.83 15.50
N ILE A 364 7.90 -39.48 14.95
CA ILE A 364 8.24 -38.13 14.50
C ILE A 364 8.35 -38.15 12.98
N LYS A 365 7.53 -37.31 12.31
CA LYS A 365 7.55 -37.16 10.84
C LYS A 365 7.67 -35.70 10.48
N VAL A 366 8.20 -35.44 9.29
CA VAL A 366 8.25 -34.12 8.67
C VAL A 366 7.78 -34.21 7.24
N ASN A 367 6.96 -33.24 6.84
CA ASN A 367 6.52 -33.03 5.48
C ASN A 367 6.75 -31.58 5.08
N GLU A 368 6.92 -31.32 3.79
CA GLU A 368 6.98 -29.96 3.25
C GLU A 368 5.57 -29.49 2.87
N THR A 369 5.18 -28.29 3.26
CA THR A 369 3.90 -27.69 2.90
C THR A 369 3.96 -27.12 1.48
N VAL A 370 2.80 -26.81 0.89
CA VAL A 370 2.68 -26.16 -0.42
C VAL A 370 3.35 -24.76 -0.42
N THR A 371 3.42 -24.10 0.74
CA THR A 371 4.08 -22.81 0.93
C THR A 371 5.59 -22.91 1.09
N GLY A 372 6.13 -24.13 1.16
CA GLY A 372 7.56 -24.39 1.32
C GLY A 372 8.03 -24.49 2.77
N ASP A 373 7.16 -24.34 3.77
CA ASP A 373 7.50 -24.53 5.18
C ASP A 373 7.53 -26.02 5.55
N PHE A 374 8.25 -26.38 6.59
CA PHE A 374 8.22 -27.72 7.16
C PHE A 374 7.07 -27.87 8.17
N ILE A 375 6.29 -28.95 8.05
CA ILE A 375 5.31 -29.37 9.06
C ILE A 375 5.81 -30.65 9.71
N PHE A 376 5.98 -30.59 11.04
CA PHE A 376 6.39 -31.69 11.88
C PHE A 376 5.18 -32.28 12.59
N THR A 377 5.19 -33.59 12.76
CA THR A 377 4.23 -34.33 13.61
C THR A 377 4.99 -35.12 14.65
N VAL A 378 4.54 -35.05 15.91
CA VAL A 378 5.01 -35.89 16.99
C VAL A 378 3.80 -36.63 17.55
N ALA A 379 3.65 -37.89 17.21
CA ALA A 379 2.50 -38.71 17.56
C ALA A 379 2.88 -39.71 18.63
N ASP A 380 2.05 -39.86 19.67
CA ASP A 380 2.20 -40.87 20.74
C ASP A 380 0.95 -41.74 20.86
N ASN A 381 1.15 -42.92 21.51
CA ASN A 381 0.10 -43.86 21.85
C ASN A 381 -0.36 -43.76 23.31
N GLY A 382 -0.25 -42.55 23.91
CA GLY A 382 -0.55 -42.28 25.31
C GLY A 382 -2.04 -42.27 25.65
N ILE A 383 -2.35 -41.67 26.82
CA ILE A 383 -3.74 -41.59 27.37
C ILE A 383 -4.65 -40.61 26.55
N GLY A 384 -4.08 -39.77 25.70
CA GLY A 384 -4.81 -38.75 24.97
C GLY A 384 -5.25 -37.56 25.83
N ILE A 385 -5.87 -36.58 25.18
CA ILE A 385 -6.33 -35.32 25.76
C ILE A 385 -7.81 -35.12 25.39
N PRO A 386 -8.73 -34.96 26.36
CA PRO A 386 -10.12 -34.66 26.10
C PRO A 386 -10.28 -33.36 25.30
N GLU A 387 -11.25 -33.31 24.38
CA GLU A 387 -11.48 -32.17 23.47
C GLU A 387 -11.63 -30.84 24.24
N SER A 388 -12.33 -30.84 25.36
CA SER A 388 -12.53 -29.65 26.20
C SER A 388 -11.23 -29.01 26.76
N HIS A 389 -10.11 -29.72 26.69
CA HIS A 389 -8.83 -29.29 27.24
C HIS A 389 -7.76 -29.02 26.17
N GLN A 390 -7.99 -29.39 24.92
CA GLN A 390 -6.98 -29.30 23.86
C GLN A 390 -6.46 -27.88 23.60
N GLU A 391 -7.33 -26.86 23.70
CA GLU A 391 -6.89 -25.46 23.58
C GLU A 391 -6.15 -24.95 24.83
N ARG A 392 -6.46 -25.53 25.99
CA ARG A 392 -5.94 -25.06 27.30
C ARG A 392 -4.55 -25.58 27.62
N VAL A 393 -4.14 -26.73 27.09
CA VAL A 393 -2.85 -27.38 27.42
C VAL A 393 -1.63 -26.51 27.06
N PHE A 394 -1.75 -25.52 26.20
CA PHE A 394 -0.69 -24.58 25.87
C PHE A 394 -0.65 -23.33 26.77
N LYS A 395 -1.57 -23.20 27.75
CA LYS A 395 -1.52 -22.13 28.75
C LYS A 395 -0.51 -22.43 29.84
N ILE A 396 0.14 -21.37 30.34
CA ILE A 396 1.12 -21.48 31.43
C ILE A 396 0.40 -21.95 32.71
N PHE A 397 1.01 -22.89 33.44
CA PHE A 397 0.52 -23.51 34.69
C PHE A 397 -0.77 -24.34 34.50
N GLU A 398 -1.21 -24.60 33.30
CA GLU A 398 -2.37 -25.45 33.05
C GLU A 398 -1.97 -26.94 33.15
N ARG A 399 -2.80 -27.72 33.86
CA ARG A 399 -2.58 -29.16 34.07
C ARG A 399 -3.91 -29.89 33.99
N LEU A 400 -3.94 -31.04 33.33
CA LEU A 400 -5.17 -31.85 33.12
C LEU A 400 -5.38 -32.87 34.21
N HIS A 401 -4.28 -33.39 34.82
CA HIS A 401 -4.31 -34.45 35.81
C HIS A 401 -3.85 -33.96 37.19
N SER A 402 -4.27 -34.65 38.23
CA SER A 402 -3.89 -34.33 39.61
C SER A 402 -2.37 -34.43 39.82
N ARG A 403 -1.88 -33.80 40.88
CA ARG A 403 -0.47 -33.83 41.21
C ARG A 403 0.03 -35.22 41.67
N THR A 404 -0.90 -36.06 42.15
CA THR A 404 -0.63 -37.42 42.59
C THR A 404 -0.40 -38.38 41.43
N ASP A 405 -0.98 -38.08 40.25
CA ASP A 405 -0.94 -39.00 39.11
C ASP A 405 0.25 -38.73 38.20
N TYR A 406 0.60 -37.44 37.99
CA TYR A 406 1.69 -37.07 37.09
C TYR A 406 2.46 -35.83 37.59
N GLU A 407 3.78 -35.93 37.74
CA GLU A 407 4.66 -34.80 38.07
C GLU A 407 4.79 -33.79 36.93
N GLY A 408 5.01 -32.49 37.26
CA GLY A 408 5.37 -31.48 36.28
C GLY A 408 4.92 -30.06 36.61
N SER A 409 5.55 -29.06 35.98
CA SER A 409 5.33 -27.63 36.21
C SER A 409 4.10 -27.05 35.48
N GLY A 410 3.60 -27.71 34.44
CA GLY A 410 2.54 -27.13 33.56
C GLY A 410 3.06 -26.02 32.64
N ILE A 411 4.38 -25.91 32.45
CA ILE A 411 5.00 -24.88 31.59
C ILE A 411 5.50 -25.47 30.25
N GLY A 412 5.80 -26.77 30.20
CA GLY A 412 6.47 -27.40 29.03
C GLY A 412 5.80 -27.18 27.68
N LEU A 413 4.47 -27.36 27.58
CA LEU A 413 3.75 -27.13 26.32
C LEU A 413 3.60 -25.63 26.00
N ALA A 414 3.48 -24.76 27.00
CA ALA A 414 3.54 -23.31 26.80
C ALA A 414 4.92 -22.88 26.25
N THR A 415 6.00 -23.53 26.75
CA THR A 415 7.37 -23.37 26.23
C THR A 415 7.45 -23.77 24.74
N CYS A 416 6.90 -24.94 24.38
CA CYS A 416 6.85 -25.39 22.99
C CYS A 416 6.13 -24.34 22.10
N LYS A 417 4.98 -23.82 22.56
CA LYS A 417 4.24 -22.78 21.84
C LYS A 417 5.06 -21.50 21.66
N LYS A 418 5.73 -21.02 22.70
CA LYS A 418 6.57 -19.82 22.65
C LYS A 418 7.74 -19.99 21.68
N ILE A 419 8.44 -21.14 21.73
CA ILE A 419 9.55 -21.48 20.81
C ILE A 419 9.10 -21.45 19.36
N ILE A 420 7.99 -22.11 19.04
CA ILE A 420 7.50 -22.18 17.67
C ILE A 420 7.00 -20.81 17.18
N GLN A 421 6.30 -20.06 18.02
CA GLN A 421 5.86 -18.70 17.68
C GLN A 421 7.02 -17.72 17.47
N SER A 422 8.07 -17.80 18.30
CA SER A 422 9.28 -16.95 18.13
C SER A 422 10.06 -17.30 16.86
N SER A 423 9.94 -18.54 16.37
CA SER A 423 10.49 -19.00 15.08
C SER A 423 9.58 -18.71 13.88
N GLY A 424 8.44 -18.01 14.07
CA GLY A 424 7.50 -17.69 13.00
C GLY A 424 6.55 -18.82 12.61
N GLY A 425 6.52 -19.92 13.37
CA GLY A 425 5.68 -21.08 13.13
C GLY A 425 4.37 -21.10 13.93
N LYS A 426 3.60 -22.17 13.76
CA LYS A 426 2.36 -22.47 14.50
C LYS A 426 2.47 -23.86 15.14
N ILE A 427 1.84 -24.06 16.31
CA ILE A 427 1.72 -25.35 16.99
C ILE A 427 0.26 -25.60 17.33
N TRP A 428 -0.19 -26.85 17.11
CA TRP A 428 -1.52 -27.35 17.48
C TRP A 428 -1.45 -28.84 17.77
N LEU A 429 -2.54 -29.42 18.16
CA LEU A 429 -2.64 -30.87 18.40
C LEU A 429 -3.96 -31.44 17.94
N GLU A 430 -3.95 -32.74 17.70
CA GLU A 430 -5.13 -33.60 17.55
C GLU A 430 -4.97 -34.76 18.55
N SER A 431 -6.02 -35.06 19.31
CA SER A 431 -5.94 -36.10 20.33
C SER A 431 -7.29 -36.78 20.54
N THR A 432 -7.23 -38.05 20.82
CA THR A 432 -8.41 -38.86 21.20
C THR A 432 -8.10 -39.54 22.53
N GLU A 433 -8.95 -39.34 23.53
CA GLU A 433 -8.80 -39.93 24.85
C GLU A 433 -8.75 -41.46 24.74
N GLY A 434 -7.79 -42.09 25.44
CA GLY A 434 -7.53 -43.53 25.40
C GLY A 434 -6.79 -44.05 24.14
N VAL A 435 -6.53 -43.20 23.14
CA VAL A 435 -5.86 -43.57 21.90
C VAL A 435 -4.42 -43.01 21.84
N GLY A 436 -4.28 -41.68 22.02
CA GLY A 436 -3.01 -40.98 21.96
C GLY A 436 -3.15 -39.53 21.54
N THR A 437 -2.00 -38.84 21.35
CA THR A 437 -1.90 -37.44 20.98
C THR A 437 -0.95 -37.26 19.81
N THR A 438 -1.30 -36.40 18.88
CA THR A 438 -0.40 -35.96 17.82
C THR A 438 -0.25 -34.45 17.90
N PHE A 439 0.97 -33.99 18.20
CA PHE A 439 1.36 -32.60 18.13
C PHE A 439 1.83 -32.26 16.73
N TYR A 440 1.34 -31.14 16.19
CA TYR A 440 1.76 -30.57 14.92
C TYR A 440 2.45 -29.24 15.17
N PHE A 441 3.54 -28.98 14.46
CA PHE A 441 4.14 -27.65 14.44
C PHE A 441 4.80 -27.35 13.11
N THR A 442 4.88 -26.05 12.76
CA THR A 442 5.54 -25.60 11.53
C THR A 442 6.80 -24.83 11.86
N LEU A 443 7.82 -24.98 10.99
CA LEU A 443 9.03 -24.15 10.99
C LEU A 443 9.25 -23.65 9.56
N PRO A 444 9.63 -22.36 9.39
CA PRO A 444 9.95 -21.82 8.08
C PRO A 444 11.12 -22.57 7.44
N LYS A 445 11.02 -22.85 6.15
CA LYS A 445 12.14 -23.38 5.39
C LYS A 445 13.19 -22.30 5.21
N PHE A 446 14.42 -22.61 5.53
CA PHE A 446 15.52 -21.70 5.24
C PHE A 446 15.82 -21.72 3.74
N THR A 447 15.50 -20.63 3.05
CA THR A 447 16.04 -20.34 1.71
C THR A 447 17.33 -19.57 1.92
N ALA A 448 18.48 -20.20 1.66
CA ALA A 448 19.74 -19.49 1.55
C ALA A 448 19.60 -18.48 0.39
N ASN A 449 19.60 -17.19 0.70
CA ASN A 449 19.75 -16.14 -0.31
C ASN A 449 21.19 -16.04 -0.73
#